data_ff85a5d2129740a621a49fee72615071
#
_entry.id   ff85a5d2129740a621a49fee72615071
#
_cell.length_a   1.000
_cell.length_b   1.000
_cell.length_c   1.000
_cell.angle_alpha   90.00
_cell.angle_beta   90.00
_cell.angle_gamma   90.00
#
_symmetry.space_group_name_H-M   'P 1'
#
loop_
_entity.id
_entity.type
_entity.pdbx_description
1 polymer ?
#
loop_
_entity_poly.entity_id
_entity_poly.type
_entity_poly.pdbx_seq_one_letter_code
_entity_poly.pdbx_strand_id
1 'polypeptide(L)'
;MRIVALGGSGGMGRYAVRTALRFDFVDEIVVADLEAAAARDFAASCGAKCRSQAIDVRDERALIELLSGAAVVLNTVGPFFRLGPPVLRAAIAAGCHYIDVNDDWESRRA
;
A
#
# COMPACT_ATOMS: atom_id res chain seq x y z
N MET A 1 -4.37 11.32 -8.92
CA MET A 1 -3.65 10.05 -8.79
C MET A 1 -4.16 9.31 -7.57
N ARG A 2 -4.53 8.07 -7.74
CA ARG A 2 -4.95 7.19 -6.64
C ARG A 2 -3.79 6.30 -6.23
N ILE A 3 -3.51 6.24 -4.93
CA ILE A 3 -2.43 5.45 -4.35
C ILE A 3 -3.02 4.42 -3.40
N VAL A 4 -2.51 3.19 -3.45
CA VAL A 4 -2.81 2.15 -2.47
C VAL A 4 -1.59 2.01 -1.57
N ALA A 5 -1.77 2.19 -0.26
CA ALA A 5 -0.71 2.04 0.73
C ALA A 5 -0.92 0.72 1.49
N LEU A 6 -0.21 -0.32 1.08
CA LEU A 6 -0.26 -1.63 1.74
C LEU A 6 0.55 -1.58 3.03
N GLY A 7 -0.07 -2.00 4.13
CA GLY A 7 0.53 -1.85 5.44
C GLY A 7 0.49 -0.42 5.94
N GLY A 8 -0.41 0.40 5.39
CA GLY A 8 -0.45 1.84 5.62
C GLY A 8 -0.73 2.26 7.05
N SER A 9 -1.24 1.36 7.89
CA SER A 9 -1.47 1.67 9.31
C SER A 9 -0.30 1.30 10.21
N GLY A 10 0.76 0.66 9.70
CA GLY A 10 1.99 0.40 10.44
C GLY A 10 2.90 1.63 10.47
N GLY A 11 4.00 1.58 11.23
CA GLY A 11 4.88 2.73 11.42
C GLY A 11 5.41 3.34 10.12
N MET A 12 6.02 2.53 9.27
CA MET A 12 6.53 3.00 7.97
C MET A 12 5.39 3.38 7.03
N GLY A 13 4.28 2.63 7.07
CA GLY A 13 3.12 2.92 6.26
C GLY A 13 2.50 4.27 6.58
N ARG A 14 2.38 4.60 7.86
CA ARG A 14 1.84 5.90 8.30
C ARG A 14 2.71 7.05 7.80
N TYR A 15 4.01 6.89 7.89
CA TYR A 15 4.95 7.89 7.41
C TYR A 15 4.79 8.10 5.89
N ALA A 16 4.73 7.00 5.14
CA ALA A 16 4.58 7.06 3.68
C ALA A 16 3.26 7.74 3.29
N VAL A 17 2.15 7.41 3.95
CA VAL A 17 0.86 8.02 3.67
C VAL A 17 0.88 9.52 3.96
N ARG A 18 1.41 9.92 5.10
CA ARG A 18 1.48 11.34 5.47
C ARG A 18 2.34 12.13 4.50
N THR A 19 3.43 11.53 4.03
CA THR A 19 4.28 12.15 3.02
C THR A 19 3.55 12.31 1.70
N ALA A 20 2.87 11.27 1.24
CA ALA A 20 2.11 11.30 -0.01
C ALA A 20 1.00 12.35 0.00
N LEU A 21 0.37 12.58 1.15
CA LEU A 21 -0.69 13.57 1.28
C LEU A 21 -0.23 15.01 1.04
N ARG A 22 1.06 15.26 1.05
CA ARG A 22 1.61 16.58 0.81
C ARG A 22 1.58 16.98 -0.67
N PHE A 23 1.34 16.05 -1.56
CA PHE A 23 1.37 16.31 -3.00
C PHE A 23 -0.03 16.55 -3.55
N ASP A 24 -0.21 17.64 -4.26
CA ASP A 24 -1.51 18.04 -4.81
C ASP A 24 -2.04 17.06 -5.86
N PHE A 25 -1.15 16.34 -6.55
CA PHE A 25 -1.56 15.38 -7.57
C PHE A 25 -2.12 14.09 -6.99
N VAL A 26 -2.06 13.91 -5.67
CA VAL A 26 -2.66 12.76 -5.01
C VAL A 26 -4.11 13.09 -4.66
N ASP A 27 -5.05 12.38 -5.28
CA ASP A 27 -6.48 12.59 -5.09
C ASP A 27 -7.05 11.69 -4.01
N GLU A 28 -6.53 10.46 -3.94
CA GLU A 28 -7.05 9.45 -3.02
C GLU A 28 -5.94 8.51 -2.58
N ILE A 29 -5.94 8.16 -1.30
CA ILE A 29 -5.08 7.13 -0.74
C ILE A 29 -5.97 6.08 -0.08
N VAL A 30 -5.82 4.83 -0.50
CA VAL A 30 -6.45 3.69 0.15
C VAL A 30 -5.46 3.10 1.13
N VAL A 31 -5.74 3.23 2.42
CA VAL A 31 -4.93 2.62 3.48
C VAL A 31 -5.39 1.18 3.60
N ALA A 32 -4.59 0.25 3.09
CA ALA A 32 -4.93 -1.17 3.04
C ALA A 32 -4.06 -1.95 4.02
N ASP A 33 -4.70 -2.74 4.86
CA ASP A 33 -3.99 -3.48 5.89
C ASP A 33 -4.80 -4.72 6.26
N LEU A 34 -4.12 -5.72 6.82
CA LEU A 34 -4.79 -6.90 7.37
C LEU A 34 -5.64 -6.50 8.59
N GLU A 35 -5.18 -5.54 9.37
CA GLU A 35 -5.89 -5.03 10.54
C GLU A 35 -6.89 -3.95 10.14
N ALA A 36 -8.12 -4.36 9.83
CA ALA A 36 -9.15 -3.46 9.32
C ALA A 36 -9.43 -2.26 10.22
N ALA A 37 -9.50 -2.48 11.54
CA ALA A 37 -9.78 -1.41 12.50
C ALA A 37 -8.65 -0.37 12.53
N ALA A 38 -7.41 -0.82 12.54
CA ALA A 38 -6.26 0.09 12.54
C ALA A 38 -6.20 0.91 11.26
N ALA A 39 -6.48 0.28 10.11
CA ALA A 39 -6.51 0.98 8.83
C ALA A 39 -7.61 2.05 8.81
N ARG A 40 -8.79 1.70 9.29
CA ARG A 40 -9.92 2.63 9.34
C ARG A 40 -9.62 3.81 10.24
N ASP A 41 -9.09 3.57 11.42
CA ASP A 41 -8.80 4.63 12.38
C ASP A 41 -7.73 5.58 11.86
N PHE A 42 -6.69 5.02 11.27
CA PHE A 42 -5.63 5.85 10.70
C PHE A 42 -6.14 6.66 9.50
N ALA A 43 -6.87 6.04 8.58
CA ALA A 43 -7.42 6.74 7.43
C ALA A 43 -8.33 7.91 7.86
N ALA A 44 -9.16 7.68 8.87
CA ALA A 44 -10.02 8.74 9.40
C ALA A 44 -9.21 9.91 9.95
N SER A 45 -8.06 9.64 10.57
CA SER A 45 -7.20 10.69 11.12
C SER A 45 -6.47 11.49 10.05
N CYS A 46 -6.36 10.97 8.83
CA CYS A 46 -5.61 11.59 7.74
C CYS A 46 -6.44 12.51 6.84
N GLY A 47 -7.76 12.50 7.02
CA GLY A 47 -8.64 13.42 6.30
C GLY A 47 -9.37 12.79 5.11
N ALA A 48 -10.03 13.65 4.34
CA ALA A 48 -10.99 13.24 3.30
C ALA A 48 -10.38 12.47 2.12
N LYS A 49 -9.09 12.63 1.85
CA LYS A 49 -8.44 11.92 0.75
C LYS A 49 -8.15 10.46 1.07
N CYS A 50 -8.21 10.07 2.33
CA CYS A 50 -7.88 8.72 2.77
C CYS A 50 -9.13 7.90 3.04
N ARG A 51 -9.10 6.66 2.61
CA ARG A 51 -10.08 5.65 3.00
C ARG A 51 -9.36 4.36 3.34
N SER A 52 -10.03 3.43 3.96
CA SER A 52 -9.43 2.18 4.39
C SER A 52 -10.04 0.99 3.68
N GLN A 53 -9.25 -0.08 3.58
CA GLN A 53 -9.74 -1.37 3.11
C GLN A 53 -8.93 -2.46 3.78
N ALA A 54 -9.62 -3.50 4.28
CA ALA A 54 -8.95 -4.69 4.77
C ALA A 54 -8.46 -5.51 3.59
N ILE A 55 -7.24 -6.01 3.65
CA ILE A 55 -6.64 -6.83 2.61
C ILE A 55 -5.67 -7.84 3.23
N ASP A 56 -5.73 -9.07 2.77
CA ASP A 56 -4.69 -10.07 3.02
C ASP A 56 -3.88 -10.17 1.73
N VAL A 57 -2.62 -9.74 1.77
CA VAL A 57 -1.77 -9.71 0.57
C VAL A 57 -1.48 -11.11 0.01
N ARG A 58 -1.80 -12.17 0.75
CA ARG A 58 -1.69 -13.55 0.26
C ARG A 58 -2.86 -13.93 -0.64
N ASP A 59 -3.94 -13.17 -0.62
CA ASP A 59 -5.07 -13.36 -1.52
C ASP A 59 -4.80 -12.59 -2.82
N GLU A 60 -4.23 -13.30 -3.80
CA GLU A 60 -3.77 -12.67 -5.05
C GLU A 60 -4.90 -12.01 -5.83
N ARG A 61 -6.06 -12.67 -5.90
CA ARG A 61 -7.20 -12.10 -6.64
C ARG A 61 -7.68 -10.80 -6.00
N ALA A 62 -7.86 -10.80 -4.68
CA ALA A 62 -8.30 -9.61 -3.97
C ALA A 62 -7.27 -8.48 -4.10
N LEU A 63 -5.99 -8.81 -4.08
CA LEU A 63 -4.92 -7.84 -4.22
C LEU A 63 -4.92 -7.22 -5.61
N ILE A 64 -5.05 -8.02 -6.66
CA ILE A 64 -5.14 -7.51 -8.04
C ILE A 64 -6.35 -6.59 -8.19
N GLU A 65 -7.50 -6.97 -7.66
CA GLU A 65 -8.69 -6.14 -7.70
C GLU A 65 -8.48 -4.80 -7.00
N LEU A 66 -7.84 -4.83 -5.83
CA LEU A 66 -7.53 -3.61 -5.07
C LEU A 66 -6.60 -2.68 -5.86
N LEU A 67 -5.57 -3.24 -6.51
CA LEU A 67 -4.58 -2.45 -7.25
C LEU A 67 -5.07 -1.99 -8.63
N SER A 68 -6.11 -2.60 -9.15
CA SER A 68 -6.69 -2.20 -10.43
C SER A 68 -7.30 -0.80 -10.31
N GLY A 69 -6.90 0.10 -11.18
CA GLY A 69 -7.33 1.49 -11.12
C GLY A 69 -6.47 2.38 -10.25
N ALA A 70 -5.53 1.84 -9.50
CA ALA A 70 -4.55 2.63 -8.77
C ALA A 70 -3.36 2.97 -9.66
N ALA A 71 -2.81 4.15 -9.50
CA ALA A 71 -1.61 4.54 -10.23
C ALA A 71 -0.35 3.92 -9.61
N VAL A 72 -0.30 3.86 -8.28
CA VAL A 72 0.88 3.42 -7.54
C VAL A 72 0.45 2.62 -6.33
N VAL A 73 1.19 1.55 -6.03
CA VAL A 73 1.12 0.85 -4.75
C VAL A 73 2.41 1.11 -3.97
N LEU A 74 2.24 1.58 -2.74
CA LEU A 74 3.33 1.72 -1.78
C LEU A 74 3.31 0.49 -0.88
N ASN A 75 4.33 -0.35 -0.97
CA ASN A 75 4.36 -1.57 -0.19
C ASN A 75 5.24 -1.42 1.04
N THR A 76 4.61 -1.43 2.21
CA THR A 76 5.31 -1.38 3.50
C THR A 76 5.06 -2.64 4.33
N VAL A 77 4.50 -3.69 3.70
CA VAL A 77 4.18 -4.95 4.39
C VAL A 77 5.44 -5.77 4.56
N GLY A 78 5.72 -6.20 5.79
CA GLY A 78 6.85 -7.08 6.10
C GLY A 78 6.39 -8.46 6.53
N PRO A 79 7.28 -9.48 6.52
CA PRO A 79 8.66 -9.45 6.04
C PRO A 79 8.73 -9.34 4.51
N PHE A 80 9.56 -8.47 4.05
CA PHE A 80 9.56 -8.05 2.65
C PHE A 80 9.93 -9.18 1.68
N PHE A 81 10.96 -9.97 2.01
CA PHE A 81 11.41 -11.04 1.12
C PHE A 81 10.35 -12.13 0.89
N ARG A 82 9.32 -12.19 1.73
CA ARG A 82 8.19 -13.11 1.56
C ARG A 82 7.01 -12.47 0.85
N LEU A 83 6.74 -11.22 1.18
CA LEU A 83 5.50 -10.54 0.76
C LEU A 83 5.71 -9.54 -0.36
N GLY A 84 6.95 -9.07 -0.56
CA GLY A 84 7.27 -8.16 -1.65
C GLY A 84 7.02 -8.75 -3.03
N PRO A 85 7.57 -9.94 -3.35
CA PRO A 85 7.36 -10.55 -4.67
C PRO A 85 5.88 -10.80 -5.03
N PRO A 86 5.03 -11.33 -4.14
CA PRO A 86 3.59 -11.46 -4.44
C PRO A 86 2.92 -10.11 -4.75
N VAL A 87 3.25 -9.07 -4.01
CA VAL A 87 2.70 -7.74 -4.25
C VAL A 87 3.18 -7.18 -5.58
N LEU A 88 4.46 -7.36 -5.90
CA LEU A 88 5.01 -6.92 -7.18
C LEU A 88 4.31 -7.60 -8.36
N ARG A 89 4.09 -8.92 -8.27
CA ARG A 89 3.37 -9.64 -9.33
C ARG A 89 1.95 -9.12 -9.50
N ALA A 90 1.26 -8.85 -8.40
CA ALA A 90 -0.10 -8.32 -8.45
C ALA A 90 -0.12 -6.91 -9.07
N ALA A 91 0.86 -6.07 -8.74
CA ALA A 91 0.97 -4.74 -9.31
C ALA A 91 1.17 -4.80 -10.83
N ILE A 92 2.04 -5.68 -11.30
CA ILE A 92 2.26 -5.89 -12.73
C ILE A 92 0.97 -6.34 -13.41
N ALA A 93 0.27 -7.31 -12.83
CA ALA A 93 -0.98 -7.82 -13.39
C ALA A 93 -2.06 -6.75 -13.45
N ALA A 94 -2.11 -5.85 -12.48
CA ALA A 94 -3.09 -4.78 -12.39
C ALA A 94 -2.70 -3.53 -13.20
N GLY A 95 -1.49 -3.47 -13.75
CA GLY A 95 -1.00 -2.28 -14.44
C GLY A 95 -0.67 -1.13 -13.51
N CYS A 96 -0.29 -1.42 -12.28
CA CYS A 96 -0.02 -0.45 -11.23
C CYS A 96 1.49 -0.33 -11.01
N HIS A 97 2.00 0.89 -10.85
CA HIS A 97 3.40 1.10 -10.51
C HIS A 97 3.66 0.65 -9.07
N TYR A 98 4.84 0.11 -8.84
CA TYR A 98 5.22 -0.45 -7.55
C TYR A 98 6.38 0.31 -6.94
N ILE A 99 6.20 0.74 -5.69
CA ILE A 99 7.25 1.36 -4.89
C ILE A 99 7.25 0.67 -3.54
N ASP A 100 8.41 0.29 -3.02
CA ASP A 100 8.54 -0.19 -1.67
C ASP A 100 9.43 0.74 -0.86
N VAL A 101 9.28 0.69 0.45
CA VAL A 101 10.08 1.47 1.40
C VAL A 101 10.89 0.54 2.28
N ASN A 102 11.25 -0.59 1.74
CA ASN A 102 11.95 -1.63 2.45
C ASN A 102 13.44 -1.34 2.56
N ASP A 103 14.00 -1.49 3.75
CA ASP A 103 15.43 -1.36 4.00
C ASP A 103 16.17 -2.68 3.95
N ASP A 104 15.48 -3.76 3.56
CA ASP A 104 16.12 -5.06 3.43
C ASP A 104 17.06 -5.07 2.23
N TRP A 105 18.30 -4.93 2.52
CA TRP A 105 19.38 -4.88 1.55
C TRP A 105 19.41 -6.12 0.63
N GLU A 106 19.16 -7.30 1.18
CA GLU A 106 19.18 -8.53 0.41
C GLU A 106 18.05 -8.61 -0.59
N SER A 107 16.86 -8.18 -0.20
CA SER A 107 15.71 -8.14 -1.10
C SER A 107 15.95 -7.22 -2.29
N ARG A 108 16.61 -6.09 -2.06
CA ARG A 108 16.88 -5.12 -3.11
C ARG A 108 17.92 -5.61 -4.13
N ARG A 109 18.76 -6.51 -3.71
CA ARG A 109 19.80 -7.06 -4.58
C ARG A 109 19.29 -8.19 -5.47
N ALA A 110 18.22 -8.80 -5.11
CA ALA A 110 17.62 -9.88 -5.89
C ALA A 110 16.83 -9.34 -7.11
#